data_ecd3132a45790fe242980b67cfa40a01
#
_entry.id   ecd3132a45790fe242980b67cfa40a01
#
_cell.length_a   1.000
_cell.length_b   1.000
_cell.length_c   1.000
_cell.angle_alpha   90.00
_cell.angle_beta   90.00
_cell.angle_gamma   90.00
#
_symmetry.space_group_name_H-M   'P 1'
#
loop_
_entity.id
_entity.type
_entity.pdbx_description
1 polymer ?
#
loop_
_entity_poly.entity_id
_entity_poly.type
_entity_poly.pdbx_seq_one_letter_code
_entity_poly.pdbx_strand_id
1 'polypeptide(L)'
;MSNIFRGLGVALITPFKSDMSIDFEALERLVNYQLDNGADFLCILATTGETPCLTRSEKDEITRVVKSVVKGRVPLLKYCGGNNTRAVIEEMKSSDWEGIDGILSICPYYNKPSQEGLYQHFKAIAEASPLPLVLYNVPGRTGVNMKAATTCRIAKDFPNIVGIKEASGSLEQVDEIIKNKPEGFEVISGDDALTC
;
A
#
# COMPACT_ATOMS: atom_id res chain seq x y z
N MET A 1 -14.71 -6.71 12.31
CA MET A 1 -15.09 -6.27 10.95
C MET A 1 -14.25 -7.08 9.99
N SER A 2 -14.85 -7.63 8.92
CA SER A 2 -14.05 -8.30 7.88
C SER A 2 -13.14 -7.26 7.22
N ASN A 3 -11.85 -7.61 7.02
CA ASN A 3 -10.92 -6.73 6.32
C ASN A 3 -11.36 -6.64 4.85
N ILE A 4 -11.52 -5.41 4.35
CA ILE A 4 -11.98 -5.14 2.98
C ILE A 4 -10.89 -5.40 1.92
N PHE A 5 -9.63 -5.57 2.33
CA PHE A 5 -8.51 -5.84 1.43
C PHE A 5 -8.19 -7.34 1.39
N ARG A 6 -9.15 -8.15 0.92
CA ARG A 6 -9.01 -9.61 0.68
C ARG A 6 -9.25 -9.90 -0.79
N GLY A 7 -8.65 -11.00 -1.27
CA GLY A 7 -8.77 -11.43 -2.66
C GLY A 7 -7.70 -10.84 -3.55
N LEU A 8 -8.05 -10.61 -4.81
CA LEU A 8 -7.16 -10.10 -5.85
C LEU A 8 -7.04 -8.58 -5.77
N GLY A 9 -5.92 -8.09 -5.26
CA GLY A 9 -5.59 -6.66 -5.24
C GLY A 9 -4.63 -6.27 -6.35
N VAL A 10 -5.08 -5.47 -7.31
CA VAL A 10 -4.22 -5.07 -8.43
C VAL A 10 -3.52 -3.76 -8.17
N ALA A 11 -2.17 -3.78 -8.19
CA ALA A 11 -1.36 -2.58 -8.17
C ALA A 11 -1.32 -1.97 -9.58
N LEU A 12 -2.01 -0.84 -9.77
CA LEU A 12 -2.12 -0.18 -11.07
C LEU A 12 -0.79 0.43 -11.50
N ILE A 13 -0.46 0.29 -12.79
CA ILE A 13 0.58 1.08 -13.45
C ILE A 13 0.07 2.50 -13.72
N THR A 14 0.98 3.43 -13.97
CA THR A 14 0.67 4.75 -14.54
C THR A 14 1.01 4.70 -16.04
N PRO A 15 0.01 4.69 -16.93
CA PRO A 15 0.27 4.74 -18.37
C PRO A 15 0.83 6.10 -18.77
N PHE A 16 1.88 6.09 -19.59
CA PHE A 16 2.49 7.30 -20.15
C PHE A 16 2.40 7.31 -21.67
N LYS A 17 2.26 8.50 -22.24
CA LYS A 17 2.37 8.75 -23.68
C LYS A 17 3.85 8.81 -24.10
N SER A 18 4.10 8.87 -25.41
CA SER A 18 5.46 8.97 -25.94
C SER A 18 6.20 10.26 -25.55
N ASP A 19 5.47 11.30 -25.19
CA ASP A 19 6.00 12.58 -24.69
C ASP A 19 6.19 12.59 -23.16
N MET A 20 6.03 11.45 -22.51
CA MET A 20 6.11 11.22 -21.06
C MET A 20 4.97 11.85 -20.24
N SER A 21 3.96 12.44 -20.86
CA SER A 21 2.75 12.84 -20.14
C SER A 21 1.88 11.62 -19.78
N ILE A 22 1.06 11.75 -18.73
CA ILE A 22 0.18 10.66 -18.30
C ILE A 22 -0.94 10.46 -19.35
N ASP A 23 -1.17 9.21 -19.74
CA ASP A 23 -2.28 8.81 -20.60
C ASP A 23 -3.50 8.45 -19.71
N PHE A 24 -4.30 9.45 -19.41
CA PHE A 24 -5.51 9.26 -18.58
C PHE A 24 -6.58 8.40 -19.26
N GLU A 25 -6.67 8.42 -20.60
CA GLU A 25 -7.60 7.55 -21.32
C GLU A 25 -7.18 6.07 -21.21
N ALA A 26 -5.88 5.79 -21.30
CA ALA A 26 -5.36 4.46 -21.05
C ALA A 26 -5.56 4.03 -19.59
N LEU A 27 -5.41 4.95 -18.63
CA LEU A 27 -5.67 4.68 -17.22
C LEU A 27 -7.14 4.32 -16.99
N GLU A 28 -8.08 5.04 -17.57
CA GLU A 28 -9.51 4.71 -17.48
C GLU A 28 -9.82 3.32 -18.06
N ARG A 29 -9.28 3.00 -19.23
CA ARG A 29 -9.42 1.67 -19.84
C ARG A 29 -8.82 0.57 -18.95
N LEU A 30 -7.64 0.82 -18.36
CA LEU A 30 -6.98 -0.12 -17.46
C LEU A 30 -7.83 -0.40 -16.22
N VAL A 31 -8.36 0.65 -15.58
CA VAL A 31 -9.21 0.50 -14.39
C VAL A 31 -10.46 -0.33 -14.71
N ASN A 32 -11.17 -0.01 -15.81
CA ASN A 32 -12.32 -0.79 -16.25
C ASN A 32 -11.94 -2.26 -16.52
N TYR A 33 -10.84 -2.49 -17.24
CA TYR A 33 -10.34 -3.84 -17.49
C TYR A 33 -10.13 -4.64 -16.20
N GLN A 34 -9.51 -4.05 -15.17
CA GLN A 34 -9.30 -4.76 -13.90
C GLN A 34 -10.62 -5.08 -13.19
N LEU A 35 -11.55 -4.14 -13.19
CA LEU A 35 -12.86 -4.33 -12.57
C LEU A 35 -13.69 -5.40 -13.29
N ASP A 36 -13.64 -5.40 -14.62
CA ASP A 36 -14.38 -6.37 -15.44
C ASP A 36 -13.77 -7.80 -15.37
N ASN A 37 -12.50 -7.90 -14.96
CA ASN A 37 -11.79 -9.17 -14.78
C ASN A 37 -11.64 -9.60 -13.31
N GLY A 38 -12.44 -9.04 -12.41
CA GLY A 38 -12.64 -9.57 -11.07
C GLY A 38 -11.60 -9.14 -10.03
N ALA A 39 -11.01 -7.96 -10.19
CA ALA A 39 -10.23 -7.37 -9.11
C ALA A 39 -11.13 -7.07 -7.91
N ASP A 40 -10.75 -7.58 -6.72
CA ASP A 40 -11.48 -7.35 -5.47
C ASP A 40 -11.18 -5.99 -4.86
N PHE A 41 -10.00 -5.43 -5.09
CA PHE A 41 -9.60 -4.07 -4.73
C PHE A 41 -8.49 -3.55 -5.66
N LEU A 42 -8.31 -2.24 -5.72
CA LEU A 42 -7.25 -1.62 -6.51
C LEU A 42 -6.27 -0.88 -5.61
N CYS A 43 -4.97 -1.05 -5.88
CA CYS A 43 -3.91 -0.32 -5.22
C CYS A 43 -3.35 0.74 -6.18
N ILE A 44 -3.47 2.02 -5.80
CA ILE A 44 -3.06 3.16 -6.62
C ILE A 44 -1.81 3.84 -6.08
N LEU A 45 -1.04 4.43 -6.97
CA LEU A 45 0.16 5.20 -6.65
C LEU A 45 1.21 4.41 -5.85
N ALA A 46 1.24 3.08 -5.97
CA ALA A 46 2.27 2.25 -5.36
C ALA A 46 3.55 2.22 -6.23
N THR A 47 4.48 1.35 -5.88
CA THR A 47 5.75 1.18 -6.62
C THR A 47 5.53 0.88 -8.10
N THR A 48 4.54 0.01 -8.41
CA THR A 48 4.15 -0.34 -9.77
C THR A 48 3.64 0.88 -10.57
N GLY A 49 3.02 1.84 -9.90
CA GLY A 49 2.56 3.11 -10.48
C GLY A 49 3.63 4.19 -10.59
N GLU A 50 4.90 3.87 -10.36
CA GLU A 50 6.05 4.78 -10.51
C GLU A 50 5.92 6.09 -9.70
N THR A 51 5.28 6.01 -8.54
CA THR A 51 4.97 7.16 -7.67
C THR A 51 6.11 8.16 -7.42
N PRO A 52 7.40 7.74 -7.26
CA PRO A 52 8.48 8.69 -7.10
C PRO A 52 8.73 9.60 -8.30
N CYS A 53 8.26 9.20 -9.48
CA CYS A 53 8.42 9.95 -10.74
C CYS A 53 7.27 10.94 -11.00
N LEU A 54 6.23 10.95 -10.14
CA LEU A 54 5.04 11.77 -10.30
C LEU A 54 5.06 13.01 -9.41
N THR A 55 4.65 14.13 -9.98
CA THR A 55 4.39 15.36 -9.23
C THR A 55 3.15 15.20 -8.32
N ARG A 56 2.97 16.11 -7.35
CA ARG A 56 1.79 16.11 -6.50
C ARG A 56 0.49 16.24 -7.31
N SER A 57 0.46 17.16 -8.26
CA SER A 57 -0.72 17.39 -9.11
C SER A 57 -1.08 16.17 -9.96
N GLU A 58 -0.08 15.45 -10.48
CA GLU A 58 -0.32 14.21 -11.22
C GLU A 58 -0.89 13.10 -10.34
N LYS A 59 -0.39 12.95 -9.10
CA LYS A 59 -0.93 12.00 -8.13
C LYS A 59 -2.39 12.32 -7.77
N ASP A 60 -2.70 13.59 -7.57
CA ASP A 60 -4.06 14.02 -7.26
C ASP A 60 -5.00 13.77 -8.46
N GLU A 61 -4.54 14.03 -9.68
CA GLU A 61 -5.33 13.80 -10.90
C GLU A 61 -5.53 12.29 -11.17
N ILE A 62 -4.49 11.45 -11.02
CA ILE A 62 -4.62 9.99 -11.10
C ILE A 62 -5.66 9.50 -10.09
N THR A 63 -5.59 9.98 -8.85
CA THR A 63 -6.54 9.61 -7.80
C THR A 63 -7.96 9.98 -8.20
N ARG A 64 -8.17 11.20 -8.72
CA ARG A 64 -9.47 11.69 -9.19
C ARG A 64 -10.03 10.83 -10.32
N VAL A 65 -9.21 10.53 -11.33
CA VAL A 65 -9.62 9.70 -12.47
C VAL A 65 -10.00 8.29 -12.02
N VAL A 66 -9.16 7.64 -11.23
CA VAL A 66 -9.46 6.28 -10.75
C VAL A 66 -10.76 6.27 -9.91
N LYS A 67 -10.95 7.21 -8.99
CA LYS A 67 -12.20 7.35 -8.21
C LYS A 67 -13.42 7.49 -9.12
N SER A 68 -13.31 8.32 -10.17
CA SER A 68 -14.43 8.59 -11.09
C SER A 68 -14.84 7.36 -11.91
N VAL A 69 -13.90 6.44 -12.17
CA VAL A 69 -14.15 5.18 -12.87
C VAL A 69 -14.64 4.11 -11.91
N VAL A 70 -13.99 3.95 -10.75
CA VAL A 70 -14.32 2.90 -9.76
C VAL A 70 -15.71 3.11 -9.16
N LYS A 71 -16.06 4.33 -8.80
CA LYS A 71 -17.41 4.70 -8.25
C LYS A 71 -17.84 3.80 -7.09
N GLY A 72 -16.89 3.42 -6.22
CA GLY A 72 -17.17 2.58 -5.06
C GLY A 72 -17.47 1.09 -5.36
N ARG A 73 -17.24 0.61 -6.60
CA ARG A 73 -17.45 -0.80 -6.96
C ARG A 73 -16.52 -1.75 -6.22
N VAL A 74 -15.30 -1.32 -5.95
CA VAL A 74 -14.29 -2.04 -5.17
C VAL A 74 -13.54 -1.05 -4.28
N PRO A 75 -12.94 -1.52 -3.16
CA PRO A 75 -12.10 -0.68 -2.29
C PRO A 75 -10.87 -0.13 -3.03
N LEU A 76 -10.47 1.08 -2.63
CA LEU A 76 -9.24 1.73 -3.08
C LEU A 76 -8.21 1.80 -1.96
N LEU A 77 -7.05 1.18 -2.19
CA LEU A 77 -5.87 1.25 -1.34
C LEU A 77 -4.88 2.25 -1.97
N LYS A 78 -4.70 3.43 -1.35
CA LYS A 78 -3.81 4.46 -1.88
C LYS A 78 -2.47 4.44 -1.16
N TYR A 79 -1.38 4.48 -1.92
CA TYR A 79 -0.05 4.58 -1.32
C TYR A 79 0.18 5.95 -0.69
N CYS A 80 0.68 5.93 0.53
CA CYS A 80 1.28 7.08 1.21
C CYS A 80 2.38 6.56 2.13
N GLY A 81 3.64 6.78 1.76
CA GLY A 81 4.78 6.24 2.49
C GLY A 81 6.08 6.85 2.02
N GLY A 82 7.13 6.65 2.81
CA GLY A 82 8.43 7.22 2.53
C GLY A 82 9.44 6.88 3.62
N ASN A 83 10.63 7.42 3.49
CA ASN A 83 11.73 7.19 4.44
C ASN A 83 11.89 8.33 5.47
N ASN A 84 11.03 9.34 5.42
CA ASN A 84 10.96 10.42 6.39
C ASN A 84 9.58 10.41 7.07
N THR A 85 9.54 9.91 8.31
CA THR A 85 8.30 9.75 9.08
C THR A 85 7.46 11.04 9.16
N ARG A 86 8.11 12.19 9.37
CA ARG A 86 7.44 13.48 9.46
C ARG A 86 6.78 13.86 8.13
N ALA A 87 7.49 13.70 7.03
CA ALA A 87 6.95 14.02 5.70
C ALA A 87 5.75 13.12 5.35
N VAL A 88 5.79 11.84 5.71
CA VAL A 88 4.67 10.92 5.52
C VAL A 88 3.44 11.38 6.32
N ILE A 89 3.63 11.78 7.58
CA ILE A 89 2.55 12.30 8.43
C ILE A 89 1.97 13.62 7.86
N GLU A 90 2.83 14.52 7.38
CA GLU A 90 2.40 15.77 6.75
C GLU A 90 1.61 15.50 5.46
N GLU A 91 2.05 14.54 4.64
CA GLU A 91 1.31 14.11 3.45
C GLU A 91 -0.05 13.51 3.82
N MET A 92 -0.12 12.64 4.84
CA MET A 92 -1.38 12.07 5.32
C MET A 92 -2.37 13.16 5.78
N LYS A 93 -1.89 14.17 6.49
CA LYS A 93 -2.73 15.27 7.00
C LYS A 93 -3.19 16.25 5.91
N SER A 94 -2.41 16.42 4.85
CA SER A 94 -2.69 17.37 3.77
C SER A 94 -3.39 16.77 2.56
N SER A 95 -3.54 15.45 2.50
CA SER A 95 -4.18 14.75 1.38
C SER A 95 -5.68 14.66 1.55
N ASP A 96 -6.39 14.67 0.41
CA ASP A 96 -7.79 14.29 0.36
C ASP A 96 -7.92 12.76 0.35
N TRP A 97 -8.69 12.24 1.30
CA TRP A 97 -8.95 10.81 1.47
C TRP A 97 -10.40 10.41 1.14
N GLU A 98 -11.21 11.34 0.67
CA GLU A 98 -12.58 11.02 0.26
C GLU A 98 -12.58 9.93 -0.82
N GLY A 99 -13.36 8.86 -0.61
CA GLY A 99 -13.47 7.71 -1.53
C GLY A 99 -12.21 6.84 -1.60
N ILE A 100 -11.32 6.94 -0.61
CA ILE A 100 -10.20 6.04 -0.37
C ILE A 100 -10.51 5.21 0.88
N ASP A 101 -10.29 3.90 0.80
CA ASP A 101 -10.69 2.96 1.86
C ASP A 101 -9.52 2.56 2.78
N GLY A 102 -8.28 2.78 2.36
CA GLY A 102 -7.09 2.50 3.17
C GLY A 102 -5.80 3.05 2.58
N ILE A 103 -4.77 3.00 3.38
CA ILE A 103 -3.45 3.52 3.03
C ILE A 103 -2.42 2.38 3.02
N LEU A 104 -1.68 2.24 1.92
CA LEU A 104 -0.52 1.37 1.82
C LEU A 104 0.74 2.16 2.19
N SER A 105 1.46 1.74 3.24
CA SER A 105 2.68 2.43 3.67
C SER A 105 3.89 1.51 3.71
N ILE A 106 4.93 1.88 2.95
CA ILE A 106 6.17 1.10 2.78
C ILE A 106 7.12 1.29 3.97
N CYS A 107 7.92 0.25 4.26
CA CYS A 107 9.06 0.38 5.16
C CYS A 107 10.00 1.50 4.68
N PRO A 108 10.58 2.33 5.58
CA PRO A 108 11.54 3.35 5.20
C PRO A 108 12.70 2.74 4.40
N TYR A 109 12.86 3.22 3.18
CA TYR A 109 13.92 2.79 2.26
C TYR A 109 15.16 3.66 2.43
N TYR A 110 16.33 3.19 1.95
CA TYR A 110 17.60 3.92 1.95
C TYR A 110 18.24 4.08 3.35
N ASN A 111 17.51 4.58 4.35
CA ASN A 111 17.98 4.84 5.71
C ASN A 111 18.26 3.56 6.51
N LYS A 112 17.68 2.42 6.13
CA LYS A 112 17.82 1.11 6.78
C LYS A 112 17.63 1.16 8.30
N PRO A 113 16.44 1.52 8.80
CA PRO A 113 16.17 1.58 10.23
C PRO A 113 16.29 0.20 10.90
N SER A 114 16.57 0.19 12.20
CA SER A 114 16.49 -1.03 13.03
C SER A 114 15.03 -1.51 13.17
N GLN A 115 14.81 -2.71 13.72
CA GLN A 115 13.45 -3.22 13.97
C GLN A 115 12.66 -2.29 14.90
N GLU A 116 13.30 -1.73 15.92
CA GLU A 116 12.67 -0.73 16.79
C GLU A 116 12.42 0.59 16.05
N GLY A 117 13.30 0.99 15.14
CA GLY A 117 13.09 2.15 14.27
C GLY A 117 11.88 1.95 13.35
N LEU A 118 11.68 0.75 12.79
CA LEU A 118 10.48 0.38 12.03
C LEU A 118 9.21 0.48 12.89
N TYR A 119 9.28 -0.07 14.09
CA TYR A 119 8.16 -0.01 15.04
C TYR A 119 7.77 1.45 15.35
N GLN A 120 8.73 2.31 15.69
CA GLN A 120 8.47 3.72 16.01
C GLN A 120 7.97 4.51 14.80
N HIS A 121 8.46 4.20 13.59
CA HIS A 121 7.98 4.79 12.34
C HIS A 121 6.50 4.46 12.13
N PHE A 122 6.13 3.19 12.17
CA PHE A 122 4.75 2.77 11.94
C PHE A 122 3.81 3.14 13.10
N LYS A 123 4.29 3.20 14.34
CA LYS A 123 3.56 3.79 15.46
C LYS A 123 3.13 5.22 15.14
N ALA A 124 4.09 6.08 14.80
CA ALA A 124 3.81 7.49 14.52
C ALA A 124 2.85 7.68 13.32
N ILE A 125 2.98 6.84 12.30
CA ILE A 125 2.09 6.84 11.14
C ILE A 125 0.69 6.35 11.53
N ALA A 126 0.58 5.28 12.32
CA ALA A 126 -0.70 4.73 12.77
C ALA A 126 -1.49 5.75 13.62
N GLU A 127 -0.79 6.46 14.51
CA GLU A 127 -1.38 7.51 15.34
C GLU A 127 -1.89 8.72 14.51
N ALA A 128 -1.30 8.95 13.34
CA ALA A 128 -1.66 10.07 12.46
C ALA A 128 -2.62 9.69 11.33
N SER A 129 -2.80 8.40 11.07
CA SER A 129 -3.56 7.94 9.90
C SER A 129 -5.06 8.16 10.05
N PRO A 130 -5.72 8.80 9.07
CA PRO A 130 -7.17 8.96 9.05
C PRO A 130 -7.92 7.70 8.61
N LEU A 131 -7.23 6.71 8.04
CA LEU A 131 -7.78 5.50 7.45
C LEU A 131 -7.04 4.24 7.93
N PRO A 132 -7.62 3.04 7.74
CA PRO A 132 -6.90 1.79 7.95
C PRO A 132 -5.60 1.72 7.17
N LEU A 133 -4.55 1.16 7.80
CA LEU A 133 -3.22 1.02 7.22
C LEU A 133 -2.94 -0.42 6.82
N VAL A 134 -2.33 -0.58 5.65
CA VAL A 134 -1.66 -1.81 5.22
C VAL A 134 -0.15 -1.53 5.17
N LEU A 135 0.62 -2.28 5.93
CA LEU A 135 2.08 -2.22 5.89
C LEU A 135 2.60 -2.76 4.55
N TYR A 136 3.77 -2.28 4.10
CA TYR A 136 4.41 -2.84 2.92
C TYR A 136 5.88 -3.14 3.17
N ASN A 137 6.22 -4.43 3.19
CA ASN A 137 7.57 -4.93 3.36
C ASN A 137 8.11 -5.47 2.02
N VAL A 138 9.13 -4.83 1.48
CA VAL A 138 9.76 -5.19 0.20
C VAL A 138 11.28 -4.99 0.27
N PRO A 139 12.01 -5.88 0.96
CA PRO A 139 13.44 -5.71 1.26
C PRO A 139 14.32 -5.52 0.02
N GLY A 140 13.97 -6.14 -1.10
CA GLY A 140 14.68 -6.00 -2.36
C GLY A 140 14.68 -4.57 -2.93
N ARG A 141 13.73 -3.72 -2.49
CA ARG A 141 13.64 -2.31 -2.91
C ARG A 141 14.02 -1.33 -1.79
N THR A 142 13.70 -1.66 -0.54
CA THR A 142 13.95 -0.77 0.60
C THR A 142 15.34 -0.93 1.20
N GLY A 143 15.95 -2.10 1.05
CA GLY A 143 17.20 -2.46 1.72
C GLY A 143 17.03 -2.76 3.21
N VAL A 144 15.79 -2.87 3.70
CA VAL A 144 15.45 -3.25 5.08
C VAL A 144 14.32 -4.27 5.08
N ASN A 145 14.45 -5.30 5.91
CA ASN A 145 13.40 -6.30 6.11
C ASN A 145 12.75 -6.10 7.48
N MET A 146 11.44 -5.88 7.51
CA MET A 146 10.65 -5.91 8.72
C MET A 146 10.34 -7.37 9.07
N LYS A 147 10.93 -7.85 10.17
CA LYS A 147 10.79 -9.25 10.61
C LYS A 147 9.36 -9.55 11.08
N ALA A 148 8.96 -10.81 11.01
CA ALA A 148 7.64 -11.29 11.45
C ALA A 148 7.29 -10.85 12.88
N ALA A 149 8.23 -10.95 13.81
CA ALA A 149 8.04 -10.50 15.19
C ALA A 149 7.71 -9.01 15.30
N THR A 150 8.38 -8.16 14.49
CA THR A 150 8.11 -6.71 14.46
C THR A 150 6.74 -6.43 13.84
N THR A 151 6.41 -7.09 12.74
CA THR A 151 5.10 -7.00 12.09
C THR A 151 3.97 -7.37 13.06
N CYS A 152 4.08 -8.51 13.73
CA CYS A 152 3.06 -8.98 14.67
C CYS A 152 2.94 -8.07 15.93
N ARG A 153 4.05 -7.51 16.41
CA ARG A 153 4.04 -6.52 17.50
C ARG A 153 3.26 -5.27 17.06
N ILE A 154 3.57 -4.70 15.90
CA ILE A 154 2.90 -3.54 15.35
C ILE A 154 1.39 -3.81 15.18
N ALA A 155 1.04 -4.94 14.60
CA ALA A 155 -0.35 -5.34 14.37
C ALA A 155 -1.16 -5.49 15.67
N LYS A 156 -0.53 -5.93 16.76
CA LYS A 156 -1.16 -6.06 18.07
C LYS A 156 -1.36 -4.71 18.75
N ASP A 157 -0.38 -3.82 18.64
CA ASP A 157 -0.37 -2.55 19.34
C ASP A 157 -1.22 -1.48 18.64
N PHE A 158 -1.44 -1.59 17.33
CA PHE A 158 -2.18 -0.61 16.51
C PHE A 158 -3.31 -1.27 15.70
N PRO A 159 -4.53 -1.33 16.26
CA PRO A 159 -5.67 -2.00 15.61
C PRO A 159 -6.11 -1.40 14.26
N ASN A 160 -5.72 -0.17 13.96
CA ASN A 160 -5.94 0.46 12.66
C ASN A 160 -4.93 0.02 11.60
N ILE A 161 -3.90 -0.77 11.96
CA ILE A 161 -3.04 -1.47 11.01
C ILE A 161 -3.68 -2.83 10.74
N VAL A 162 -4.35 -2.92 9.59
CA VAL A 162 -5.26 -4.04 9.27
C VAL A 162 -4.61 -5.15 8.45
N GLY A 163 -3.39 -4.96 7.97
CA GLY A 163 -2.69 -5.98 7.19
C GLY A 163 -1.28 -5.59 6.79
N ILE A 164 -0.64 -6.52 6.10
CA ILE A 164 0.67 -6.32 5.48
C ILE A 164 0.67 -6.86 4.04
N LYS A 165 1.21 -6.08 3.10
CA LYS A 165 1.68 -6.57 1.81
C LYS A 165 3.11 -7.07 2.00
N GLU A 166 3.28 -8.39 2.02
CA GLU A 166 4.57 -9.04 2.25
C GLU A 166 5.21 -9.43 0.92
N ALA A 167 6.35 -8.85 0.62
CA ALA A 167 7.12 -9.05 -0.61
C ALA A 167 8.61 -9.28 -0.31
N SER A 168 8.89 -10.03 0.76
CA SER A 168 10.29 -10.38 1.13
C SER A 168 10.86 -11.51 0.28
N GLY A 169 10.02 -12.27 -0.44
CA GLY A 169 10.44 -13.49 -1.12
C GLY A 169 10.63 -14.69 -0.18
N SER A 170 10.30 -14.58 1.11
CA SER A 170 10.46 -15.63 2.12
C SER A 170 9.12 -16.21 2.55
N LEU A 171 8.79 -17.40 2.08
CA LEU A 171 7.62 -18.16 2.55
C LEU A 171 7.70 -18.46 4.04
N GLU A 172 8.90 -18.70 4.59
CA GLU A 172 9.11 -18.90 6.01
C GLU A 172 8.66 -17.67 6.82
N GLN A 173 9.01 -16.46 6.39
CA GLN A 173 8.58 -15.22 7.04
C GLN A 173 7.07 -15.02 6.93
N VAL A 174 6.48 -15.29 5.75
CA VAL A 174 5.03 -15.24 5.53
C VAL A 174 4.31 -16.18 6.51
N ASP A 175 4.76 -17.43 6.60
CA ASP A 175 4.20 -18.45 7.49
C ASP A 175 4.33 -18.06 8.98
N GLU A 176 5.47 -17.50 9.37
CA GLU A 176 5.68 -16.98 10.73
C GLU A 176 4.70 -15.83 11.06
N ILE A 177 4.45 -14.92 10.12
CA ILE A 177 3.48 -13.84 10.31
C ILE A 177 2.07 -14.44 10.44
N ILE A 178 1.67 -15.34 9.55
CA ILE A 178 0.34 -15.97 9.56
C ILE A 178 0.06 -16.66 10.89
N LYS A 179 1.04 -17.38 11.44
CA LYS A 179 0.93 -18.10 12.73
C LYS A 179 0.79 -17.19 13.94
N ASN A 180 1.40 -16.00 13.91
CA ASN A 180 1.53 -15.12 15.06
C ASN A 180 0.72 -13.81 14.99
N LYS A 181 0.10 -13.52 13.85
CA LYS A 181 -0.71 -12.31 13.65
C LYS A 181 -1.96 -12.30 14.54
N PRO A 182 -2.47 -11.12 14.93
CA PRO A 182 -3.77 -11.04 15.58
C PRO A 182 -4.90 -11.41 14.60
N GLU A 183 -6.05 -11.77 15.15
CA GLU A 183 -7.26 -12.02 14.38
C GLU A 183 -7.66 -10.76 13.60
N GLY A 184 -8.12 -10.91 12.36
CA GLY A 184 -8.53 -9.79 11.50
C GLY A 184 -7.38 -9.06 10.79
N PHE A 185 -6.13 -9.37 11.09
CA PHE A 185 -4.99 -8.85 10.35
C PHE A 185 -4.73 -9.69 9.09
N GLU A 186 -4.66 -9.07 7.92
CA GLU A 186 -4.48 -9.79 6.65
C GLU A 186 -3.02 -9.80 6.19
N VAL A 187 -2.62 -10.92 5.58
CA VAL A 187 -1.34 -11.05 4.90
C VAL A 187 -1.61 -11.13 3.41
N ILE A 188 -1.18 -10.11 2.69
CA ILE A 188 -1.36 -9.99 1.23
C ILE A 188 -0.02 -10.31 0.60
N SER A 189 0.03 -11.28 -0.30
CA SER A 189 1.24 -11.55 -1.08
C SER A 189 1.56 -10.35 -1.98
N GLY A 190 2.79 -9.87 -1.92
CA GLY A 190 3.32 -8.86 -2.84
C GLY A 190 4.26 -9.46 -3.89
N ASP A 191 4.33 -10.79 -3.96
CA ASP A 191 5.18 -11.54 -4.88
C ASP A 191 4.34 -12.59 -5.61
N ASP A 192 4.04 -12.33 -6.87
CA ASP A 192 3.13 -13.16 -7.68
C ASP A 192 3.66 -14.60 -7.84
N ALA A 193 4.98 -14.78 -7.90
CA ALA A 193 5.59 -16.10 -8.04
C ALA A 193 5.43 -16.99 -6.79
N LEU A 194 5.10 -16.40 -5.64
CA LEU A 194 4.93 -17.10 -4.36
C LEU A 194 3.46 -17.21 -3.94
N THR A 195 2.54 -16.72 -4.77
CA THR A 195 1.10 -16.77 -4.50
C THR A 195 0.54 -18.07 -5.08
N CYS A 196 0.63 -19.19 -4.35
CA CYS A 196 0.12 -20.49 -4.74
C CYS A 196 -0.68 -21.12 -3.59
#